data_339891e6a403cc9105036c21d3743eb5
#
_entry.id   339891e6a403cc9105036c21d3743eb5
#
_cell.length_a   1.000
_cell.length_b   1.000
_cell.length_c   1.000
_cell.angle_alpha   90.00
_cell.angle_beta   90.00
_cell.angle_gamma   90.00
#
_symmetry.space_group_name_H-M   'P 1'
#
loop_
_entity.id
_entity.type
_entity.pdbx_description
1 polymer ?
#
loop_
_entity_poly.entity_id
_entity_poly.type
_entity_poly.pdbx_seq_one_letter_code
_entity_poly.pdbx_strand_id
1 'polypeptide(L)'
;VMNPIGAFNQNHDGPKWEFIDRPISSTQMLPATWSNVGFGVFGKKSTKDWVYAYEAYFTNGFDDKIIDNAENKTFLPASKENKDRFEESFNGSPLFTGKVAIRNRKIGELGLSYMGGIYNKYEDDGLVLDKKRKVNVYAIDFNTTLPKINTYINAEWAWVNVDVPETYTEQFGKKQQGGFIDFVQPVFKKPVFGFEKSVINAALRFEYVDWNKGNFKSTGDNISDEVFSIVPAISWRPTAQTVIRLNYRYNWQKDILGNPPAKLAGIQFGVSTYF
;
A
#
# COMPACT_ATOMS: atom_id res chain seq x y z
N VAL A 1 11.44 -3.25 -12.86
CA VAL A 1 10.03 -3.69 -12.73
C VAL A 1 9.44 -3.07 -11.47
N MET A 2 8.22 -2.57 -11.56
CA MET A 2 7.45 -2.13 -10.40
C MET A 2 6.61 -3.30 -9.89
N ASN A 3 6.73 -3.61 -8.59
CA ASN A 3 6.07 -4.78 -8.00
C ASN A 3 4.55 -4.57 -7.91
N PRO A 4 3.72 -5.48 -8.46
CA PRO A 4 2.27 -5.33 -8.51
C PRO A 4 1.60 -5.78 -7.21
N ILE A 5 1.83 -5.07 -6.11
CA ILE A 5 1.19 -5.36 -4.82
C ILE A 5 0.14 -4.31 -4.49
N GLY A 6 -1.08 -4.77 -4.24
CA GLY A 6 -2.23 -3.91 -3.90
C GLY A 6 -2.68 -2.99 -5.03
N ALA A 7 -3.48 -1.98 -4.68
CA ALA A 7 -4.08 -1.03 -5.61
C ALA A 7 -3.14 0.12 -5.97
N PHE A 8 -2.22 0.48 -5.08
CA PHE A 8 -1.54 1.76 -5.12
C PHE A 8 -0.11 1.70 -5.69
N ASN A 9 0.58 0.57 -5.59
CA ASN A 9 2.00 0.52 -5.95
C ASN A 9 2.25 0.88 -7.42
N GLN A 10 1.44 0.36 -8.34
CA GLN A 10 1.52 0.66 -9.77
C GLN A 10 0.76 1.93 -10.18
N ASN A 11 -0.23 2.37 -9.39
CA ASN A 11 -1.11 3.49 -9.69
C ASN A 11 -0.84 4.70 -8.78
N HIS A 12 0.42 5.07 -8.61
CA HIS A 12 0.84 6.10 -7.66
C HIS A 12 0.91 7.53 -8.22
N ASP A 13 0.51 7.75 -9.46
CA ASP A 13 0.57 9.06 -10.11
C ASP A 13 -0.29 10.09 -9.38
N GLY A 14 0.32 11.16 -8.91
CA GLY A 14 -0.34 12.20 -8.13
C GLY A 14 -1.62 12.77 -8.75
N PRO A 15 -1.65 13.09 -10.06
CA PRO A 15 -2.85 13.64 -10.70
C PRO A 15 -4.04 12.69 -10.77
N LYS A 16 -3.87 11.39 -10.56
CA LYS A 16 -4.98 10.42 -10.56
C LYS A 16 -5.83 10.43 -9.30
N TRP A 17 -5.31 10.97 -8.18
CA TRP A 17 -5.90 10.84 -6.87
C TRP A 17 -6.53 12.13 -6.38
N GLU A 18 -7.62 12.00 -5.60
CA GLU A 18 -8.34 13.12 -5.01
C GLU A 18 -7.82 13.47 -3.60
N PHE A 19 -6.92 12.66 -3.06
CA PHE A 19 -6.27 12.87 -1.77
C PHE A 19 -4.81 13.28 -1.97
N ILE A 20 -4.29 14.09 -1.06
CA ILE A 20 -2.90 14.57 -1.09
C ILE A 20 -1.95 13.44 -0.71
N ASP A 21 -2.22 12.83 0.44
CA ASP A 21 -1.42 11.69 0.90
C ASP A 21 -1.88 10.39 0.28
N ARG A 22 -0.92 9.52 0.09
CA ARG A 22 -1.20 8.11 -0.18
C ARG A 22 -1.78 7.45 1.08
N PRO A 23 -2.50 6.32 0.95
CA PRO A 23 -2.98 5.57 2.11
C PRO A 23 -1.85 5.18 3.06
N ILE A 24 -2.13 5.19 4.36
CA ILE A 24 -1.16 4.81 5.40
C ILE A 24 -0.68 3.37 5.17
N SER A 25 -1.60 2.43 4.86
CA SER A 25 -1.24 1.04 4.53
C SER A 25 -0.22 0.94 3.39
N SER A 26 -0.36 1.79 2.37
CA SER A 26 0.51 1.77 1.19
C SER A 26 1.88 2.41 1.43
N THR A 27 2.05 3.26 2.45
CA THR A 27 3.30 3.98 2.70
C THR A 27 4.05 3.52 3.91
N GLN A 28 3.35 2.99 4.92
CA GLN A 28 3.95 2.60 6.19
C GLN A 28 3.93 1.07 6.44
N MET A 29 3.09 0.33 5.74
CA MET A 29 3.03 -1.13 5.84
C MET A 29 3.53 -1.78 4.54
N LEU A 30 3.00 -1.38 3.39
CA LEU A 30 3.45 -1.84 2.08
C LEU A 30 4.54 -0.93 1.52
N PRO A 31 5.48 -1.47 0.72
CA PRO A 31 6.52 -0.65 0.08
C PRO A 31 5.98 0.02 -1.19
N ALA A 32 5.01 0.95 -1.08
CA ALA A 32 4.44 1.65 -2.23
C ALA A 32 5.51 2.33 -3.09
N THR A 33 5.31 2.33 -4.40
CA THR A 33 6.27 2.82 -5.41
C THR A 33 7.60 2.06 -5.43
N TRP A 34 7.59 0.81 -4.99
CA TRP A 34 8.79 -0.01 -4.96
C TRP A 34 9.03 -0.68 -6.31
N SER A 35 10.21 -0.43 -6.85
CA SER A 35 10.69 -1.06 -8.08
C SER A 35 12.05 -1.69 -7.87
N ASN A 36 12.28 -2.81 -8.55
CA ASN A 36 13.52 -3.57 -8.49
C ASN A 36 13.94 -4.05 -9.88
N VAL A 37 15.18 -4.51 -10.00
CA VAL A 37 15.66 -5.21 -11.20
C VAL A 37 15.14 -6.63 -11.20
N GLY A 38 14.70 -7.08 -12.36
CA GLY A 38 14.20 -8.43 -12.53
C GLY A 38 13.46 -8.60 -13.84
N PHE A 39 12.79 -9.73 -13.99
CA PHE A 39 12.03 -10.09 -15.17
C PHE A 39 10.68 -10.69 -14.77
N GLY A 40 9.77 -10.75 -15.72
CA GLY A 40 8.47 -11.36 -15.47
C GLY A 40 7.63 -11.46 -16.73
N VAL A 41 6.42 -11.93 -16.52
CA VAL A 41 5.42 -12.10 -17.55
C VAL A 41 4.13 -11.44 -17.15
N PHE A 42 3.44 -10.88 -18.14
CA PHE A 42 2.11 -10.32 -17.94
C PHE A 42 1.24 -10.57 -19.16
N GLY A 43 -0.05 -10.55 -18.96
CA GLY A 43 -0.98 -10.70 -20.05
C GLY A 43 -2.40 -10.38 -19.66
N LYS A 44 -3.24 -10.22 -20.67
CA LYS A 44 -4.67 -10.01 -20.50
C LYS A 44 -5.48 -10.73 -21.56
N LYS A 45 -6.66 -11.22 -21.18
CA LYS A 45 -7.67 -11.76 -22.09
C LYS A 45 -8.97 -10.98 -21.90
N SER A 46 -9.50 -10.44 -22.98
CA SER A 46 -10.75 -9.69 -22.97
C SER A 46 -11.86 -10.51 -23.66
N THR A 47 -13.04 -10.50 -23.08
CA THR A 47 -14.29 -10.95 -23.66
C THR A 47 -15.24 -9.75 -23.80
N LYS A 48 -16.50 -9.98 -24.22
CA LYS A 48 -17.50 -8.91 -24.34
C LYS A 48 -17.68 -8.11 -23.04
N ASP A 49 -17.78 -8.78 -21.89
CA ASP A 49 -18.11 -8.16 -20.61
C ASP A 49 -16.98 -8.24 -19.58
N TRP A 50 -15.99 -9.11 -19.79
CA TRP A 50 -14.95 -9.41 -18.82
C TRP A 50 -13.56 -9.19 -19.39
N VAL A 51 -12.66 -8.73 -18.52
CA VAL A 51 -11.22 -8.70 -18.75
C VAL A 51 -10.55 -9.46 -17.62
N TYR A 52 -9.69 -10.41 -17.95
CA TYR A 52 -8.84 -11.17 -17.06
C TYR A 52 -7.41 -10.71 -17.31
N ALA A 53 -6.70 -10.32 -16.26
CA ALA A 53 -5.32 -9.90 -16.35
C ALA A 53 -4.47 -10.67 -15.33
N TYR A 54 -3.21 -10.88 -15.67
CA TYR A 54 -2.23 -11.45 -14.76
C TYR A 54 -0.86 -10.83 -14.99
N GLU A 55 -0.07 -10.80 -13.95
CA GLU A 55 1.33 -10.43 -13.99
C GLU A 55 2.07 -11.18 -12.89
N ALA A 56 3.30 -11.57 -13.17
CA ALA A 56 4.18 -12.29 -12.26
C ALA A 56 5.63 -11.92 -12.54
N TYR A 57 6.37 -11.60 -11.48
CA TYR A 57 7.75 -11.12 -11.57
C TYR A 57 8.65 -11.81 -10.56
N PHE A 58 9.91 -12.03 -10.97
CA PHE A 58 11.04 -12.35 -10.13
C PHE A 58 12.01 -11.18 -10.16
N THR A 59 12.30 -10.62 -9.00
CA THR A 59 13.15 -9.43 -8.87
C THR A 59 14.15 -9.60 -7.73
N ASN A 60 15.12 -8.71 -7.61
CA ASN A 60 15.86 -8.54 -6.37
C ASN A 60 14.88 -8.28 -5.23
N GLY A 61 15.21 -8.72 -4.03
CA GLY A 61 14.27 -8.84 -2.93
C GLY A 61 14.41 -7.80 -1.84
N PHE A 62 13.98 -8.21 -0.67
CA PHE A 62 14.14 -7.48 0.57
C PHE A 62 15.58 -7.58 1.09
N ASP A 63 15.92 -6.73 2.04
CA ASP A 63 17.10 -6.82 2.88
C ASP A 63 16.69 -6.86 4.37
N ASP A 64 17.65 -7.04 5.27
CA ASP A 64 17.44 -7.16 6.72
C ASP A 64 17.01 -5.87 7.40
N LYS A 65 17.11 -4.70 6.72
CA LYS A 65 16.66 -3.40 7.22
C LYS A 65 15.16 -3.34 7.49
N ILE A 66 14.39 -4.30 6.97
CA ILE A 66 12.97 -4.39 7.29
C ILE A 66 12.71 -4.74 8.76
N ILE A 67 13.70 -5.27 9.47
CA ILE A 67 13.63 -5.55 10.90
C ILE A 67 14.15 -4.34 11.67
N ASP A 68 13.26 -3.70 12.43
CA ASP A 68 13.59 -2.55 13.26
C ASP A 68 13.08 -2.77 14.68
N ASN A 69 13.76 -3.69 15.38
CA ASN A 69 13.35 -4.08 16.72
C ASN A 69 13.54 -2.94 17.75
N ALA A 70 14.46 -2.01 17.51
CA ALA A 70 14.65 -0.83 18.35
C ALA A 70 13.42 0.09 18.31
N GLU A 71 12.75 0.17 17.16
CA GLU A 71 11.52 0.94 16.96
C GLU A 71 10.25 0.08 17.13
N ASN A 72 10.37 -1.14 17.66
CA ASN A 72 9.26 -2.06 17.92
C ASN A 72 8.41 -2.37 16.68
N LYS A 73 9.04 -2.57 15.52
CA LYS A 73 8.33 -2.81 14.26
C LYS A 73 9.12 -3.66 13.27
N THR A 74 8.43 -4.14 12.26
CA THR A 74 9.01 -4.48 10.97
C THR A 74 8.49 -3.45 9.94
N PHE A 75 9.38 -2.97 9.07
CA PHE A 75 9.07 -1.86 8.17
C PHE A 75 9.52 -2.18 6.74
N LEU A 76 8.63 -2.81 5.97
CA LEU A 76 8.91 -3.22 4.58
C LEU A 76 9.38 -2.06 3.68
N PRO A 77 8.86 -0.83 3.84
CA PRO A 77 9.33 0.30 3.05
C PRO A 77 10.82 0.63 3.19
N ALA A 78 11.50 0.18 4.26
CA ALA A 78 12.96 0.34 4.42
C ALA A 78 13.76 -0.27 3.26
N SER A 79 13.26 -1.34 2.63
CA SER A 79 13.91 -1.98 1.48
C SER A 79 14.06 -1.04 0.25
N LYS A 80 13.30 0.07 0.20
CA LYS A 80 13.45 1.07 -0.85
C LYS A 80 14.70 1.93 -0.68
N GLU A 81 15.22 2.01 0.53
CA GLU A 81 16.39 2.82 0.87
C GLU A 81 17.70 2.12 0.52
N ASN A 82 17.65 0.82 0.26
CA ASN A 82 18.81 0.09 -0.25
C ASN A 82 19.13 0.57 -1.66
N LYS A 83 20.27 1.27 -1.81
CA LYS A 83 20.73 1.84 -3.08
C LYS A 83 21.22 0.76 -4.05
N ASP A 84 21.75 -0.33 -3.50
CA ASP A 84 22.38 -1.41 -4.27
C ASP A 84 21.34 -2.38 -4.85
N ARG A 85 20.05 -2.25 -4.48
CA ARG A 85 18.96 -3.13 -4.95
C ARG A 85 18.78 -3.22 -6.46
N PHE A 86 19.36 -2.27 -7.21
CA PHE A 86 19.34 -2.28 -8.68
C PHE A 86 20.57 -2.98 -9.27
N GLU A 87 21.60 -3.21 -8.49
CA GLU A 87 22.88 -3.78 -8.94
C GLU A 87 23.02 -5.22 -8.50
N GLU A 88 22.67 -5.50 -7.22
CA GLU A 88 22.83 -6.84 -6.66
C GLU A 88 21.67 -7.26 -5.76
N SER A 89 21.58 -8.58 -5.53
CA SER A 89 20.66 -9.16 -4.56
C SER A 89 21.35 -9.28 -3.20
N PHE A 90 20.73 -8.74 -2.15
CA PHE A 90 21.27 -8.76 -0.78
C PHE A 90 21.60 -10.16 -0.27
N ASN A 91 20.84 -11.17 -0.66
CA ASN A 91 20.96 -12.54 -0.15
C ASN A 91 20.95 -13.62 -1.26
N GLY A 92 21.06 -13.22 -2.52
CA GLY A 92 21.02 -14.12 -3.67
C GLY A 92 19.67 -14.79 -3.94
N SER A 93 18.63 -14.47 -3.16
CA SER A 93 17.30 -15.06 -3.31
C SER A 93 16.33 -14.09 -4.00
N PRO A 94 15.60 -14.55 -5.03
CA PRO A 94 14.65 -13.69 -5.72
C PRO A 94 13.40 -13.40 -4.86
N LEU A 95 12.84 -12.22 -5.06
CA LEU A 95 11.49 -11.90 -4.65
C LEU A 95 10.52 -12.33 -5.74
N PHE A 96 9.49 -13.05 -5.38
CA PHE A 96 8.35 -13.29 -6.25
C PHE A 96 7.23 -12.32 -5.96
N THR A 97 6.68 -11.69 -7.01
CA THR A 97 5.47 -10.87 -6.91
C THR A 97 4.51 -11.23 -8.03
N GLY A 98 3.24 -11.43 -7.71
CA GLY A 98 2.22 -11.73 -8.70
C GLY A 98 0.89 -11.07 -8.37
N LYS A 99 0.15 -10.74 -9.43
CA LYS A 99 -1.21 -10.21 -9.34
C LYS A 99 -2.09 -10.85 -10.40
N VAL A 100 -3.30 -11.18 -10.01
CA VAL A 100 -4.39 -11.53 -10.92
C VAL A 100 -5.53 -10.56 -10.72
N ALA A 101 -6.16 -10.13 -11.81
CA ALA A 101 -7.27 -9.22 -11.77
C ALA A 101 -8.40 -9.67 -12.69
N ILE A 102 -9.62 -9.50 -12.22
CA ILE A 102 -10.84 -9.73 -12.99
C ILE A 102 -11.67 -8.45 -13.01
N ARG A 103 -11.96 -7.96 -14.19
CA ARG A 103 -12.75 -6.74 -14.39
C ARG A 103 -14.02 -7.06 -15.18
N ASN A 104 -15.15 -6.65 -14.64
CA ASN A 104 -16.39 -6.56 -15.38
C ASN A 104 -16.69 -5.09 -15.69
N ARG A 105 -17.08 -4.78 -16.91
CA ARG A 105 -17.30 -3.39 -17.37
C ARG A 105 -18.41 -2.65 -16.61
N LYS A 106 -19.33 -3.39 -15.96
CA LYS A 106 -20.47 -2.82 -15.19
C LYS A 106 -20.27 -2.85 -13.69
N ILE A 107 -19.45 -3.80 -13.20
CA ILE A 107 -19.30 -4.05 -11.76
C ILE A 107 -18.05 -3.37 -11.20
N GLY A 108 -16.93 -3.41 -11.96
CA GLY A 108 -15.64 -2.93 -11.51
C GLY A 108 -14.55 -3.99 -11.65
N GLU A 109 -13.44 -3.80 -10.97
CA GLU A 109 -12.28 -4.67 -10.99
C GLU A 109 -11.94 -5.16 -9.59
N LEU A 110 -11.69 -6.46 -9.47
CA LEU A 110 -11.17 -7.12 -8.29
C LEU A 110 -9.78 -7.64 -8.60
N GLY A 111 -8.80 -7.27 -7.77
CA GLY A 111 -7.42 -7.73 -7.82
C GLY A 111 -7.05 -8.56 -6.61
N LEU A 112 -6.23 -9.59 -6.82
CA LEU A 112 -5.58 -10.38 -5.77
C LEU A 112 -4.10 -10.39 -6.06
N SER A 113 -3.27 -10.02 -5.09
CA SER A 113 -1.82 -9.95 -5.24
C SER A 113 -1.09 -10.62 -4.09
N TYR A 114 0.08 -11.15 -4.42
CA TYR A 114 1.00 -11.78 -3.49
C TYR A 114 2.42 -11.28 -3.76
N MET A 115 3.18 -11.08 -2.70
CA MET A 115 4.60 -10.78 -2.76
C MET A 115 5.30 -11.56 -1.64
N GLY A 116 6.39 -12.27 -1.97
CA GLY A 116 7.11 -13.04 -0.96
C GLY A 116 8.53 -13.37 -1.36
N GLY A 117 9.41 -13.37 -0.37
CA GLY A 117 10.84 -13.66 -0.53
C GLY A 117 11.56 -13.80 0.79
N ILE A 118 12.85 -14.14 0.70
CA ILE A 118 13.76 -14.18 1.84
C ILE A 118 14.33 -12.78 2.03
N TYR A 119 14.39 -12.31 3.27
CA TYR A 119 14.87 -10.96 3.56
C TYR A 119 16.24 -10.93 4.26
N ASN A 120 16.61 -11.99 4.99
CA ASN A 120 17.84 -12.01 5.76
C ASN A 120 19.03 -12.57 4.94
N LYS A 121 20.24 -12.17 5.33
CA LYS A 121 21.46 -12.80 4.88
C LYS A 121 21.64 -14.10 5.67
N TYR A 122 21.26 -15.21 5.08
CA TYR A 122 21.28 -16.53 5.74
C TYR A 122 22.57 -17.30 5.49
N GLU A 123 23.39 -16.88 4.51
CA GLU A 123 24.66 -17.49 4.10
C GLU A 123 25.63 -16.41 3.63
N ASP A 124 26.92 -16.58 3.91
CA ASP A 124 28.02 -15.72 3.46
C ASP A 124 29.25 -16.58 3.20
N ASP A 125 29.79 -16.52 1.97
CA ASP A 125 30.95 -17.30 1.51
C ASP A 125 30.87 -18.81 1.85
N GLY A 126 29.67 -19.39 1.75
CA GLY A 126 29.41 -20.79 2.06
C GLY A 126 29.21 -21.10 3.55
N LEU A 127 29.32 -20.11 4.42
CA LEU A 127 29.02 -20.24 5.84
C LEU A 127 27.54 -19.94 6.12
N VAL A 128 26.82 -20.88 6.72
CA VAL A 128 25.44 -20.68 7.14
C VAL A 128 25.41 -19.77 8.38
N LEU A 129 24.81 -18.58 8.25
CA LEU A 129 24.67 -17.59 9.31
C LEU A 129 23.37 -17.73 10.11
N ASP A 130 22.27 -18.03 9.42
CA ASP A 130 20.93 -18.16 10.00
C ASP A 130 20.06 -19.05 9.10
N LYS A 131 18.88 -19.42 9.58
CA LYS A 131 17.86 -20.02 8.72
C LYS A 131 17.28 -18.97 7.74
N LYS A 132 16.77 -19.45 6.61
CA LYS A 132 16.07 -18.58 5.65
C LYS A 132 14.79 -18.02 6.25
N ARG A 133 14.74 -16.71 6.45
CA ARG A 133 13.58 -15.99 7.00
C ARG A 133 12.80 -15.31 5.90
N LYS A 134 11.48 -15.42 5.95
CA LYS A 134 10.59 -15.03 4.87
C LYS A 134 9.70 -13.83 5.25
N VAL A 135 9.42 -13.04 4.23
CA VAL A 135 8.29 -12.10 4.22
C VAL A 135 7.24 -12.64 3.26
N ASN A 136 5.97 -12.58 3.66
CA ASN A 136 4.83 -12.87 2.80
C ASN A 136 3.81 -11.73 2.93
N VAL A 137 3.41 -11.19 1.80
CA VAL A 137 2.41 -10.13 1.69
C VAL A 137 1.28 -10.60 0.79
N TYR A 138 0.06 -10.43 1.25
CA TYR A 138 -1.16 -10.68 0.49
C TYR A 138 -1.96 -9.39 0.43
N ALA A 139 -2.54 -9.09 -0.71
CA ALA A 139 -3.47 -7.97 -0.80
C ALA A 139 -4.65 -8.29 -1.71
N ILE A 140 -5.80 -7.74 -1.35
CA ILE A 140 -7.01 -7.70 -2.17
C ILE A 140 -7.31 -6.24 -2.46
N ASP A 141 -7.62 -5.92 -3.70
CA ASP A 141 -8.03 -4.58 -4.10
C ASP A 141 -9.29 -4.63 -4.96
N PHE A 142 -10.09 -3.58 -4.85
CA PHE A 142 -11.33 -3.44 -5.61
C PHE A 142 -11.53 -1.99 -6.03
N ASN A 143 -11.91 -1.78 -7.29
CA ASN A 143 -12.32 -0.47 -7.76
C ASN A 143 -13.59 -0.55 -8.62
N THR A 144 -14.43 0.45 -8.51
CA THR A 144 -15.65 0.57 -9.30
C THR A 144 -16.11 2.01 -9.44
N THR A 145 -16.94 2.26 -10.43
CA THR A 145 -17.72 3.50 -10.54
C THR A 145 -19.20 3.14 -10.59
N LEU A 146 -19.97 3.63 -9.62
CA LEU A 146 -21.41 3.38 -9.55
C LEU A 146 -22.12 4.12 -10.69
N PRO A 147 -22.80 3.41 -11.64
CA PRO A 147 -23.24 4.00 -12.92
C PRO A 147 -24.26 5.13 -12.77
N LYS A 148 -25.13 5.07 -11.75
CA LYS A 148 -26.24 6.04 -11.55
C LYS A 148 -25.79 7.37 -10.97
N ILE A 149 -24.84 7.33 -10.05
CA ILE A 149 -24.40 8.51 -9.29
C ILE A 149 -22.96 8.90 -9.62
N ASN A 150 -22.25 8.09 -10.42
CA ASN A 150 -20.86 8.28 -10.79
C ASN A 150 -19.88 8.37 -9.58
N THR A 151 -20.23 7.79 -8.44
CA THR A 151 -19.32 7.68 -7.31
C THR A 151 -18.24 6.66 -7.66
N TYR A 152 -16.98 7.08 -7.63
CA TYR A 152 -15.85 6.18 -7.73
C TYR A 152 -15.50 5.64 -6.35
N ILE A 153 -15.33 4.33 -6.27
CA ILE A 153 -14.90 3.61 -5.05
C ILE A 153 -13.59 2.91 -5.36
N ASN A 154 -12.62 3.04 -4.47
CA ASN A 154 -11.36 2.33 -4.53
C ASN A 154 -11.02 1.82 -3.13
N ALA A 155 -10.68 0.54 -3.01
CA ALA A 155 -10.41 -0.10 -1.74
C ALA A 155 -9.26 -1.08 -1.85
N GLU A 156 -8.53 -1.25 -0.75
CA GLU A 156 -7.46 -2.22 -0.60
C GLU A 156 -7.47 -2.75 0.83
N TRP A 157 -7.17 -4.03 0.99
CA TRP A 157 -6.80 -4.60 2.27
C TRP A 157 -5.61 -5.54 2.10
N ALA A 158 -4.64 -5.43 2.99
CA ALA A 158 -3.41 -6.21 2.92
C ALA A 158 -3.06 -6.86 4.26
N TRP A 159 -2.33 -7.97 4.17
CA TRP A 159 -1.74 -8.69 5.29
C TRP A 159 -0.27 -8.88 5.03
N VAL A 160 0.55 -8.62 6.04
CA VAL A 160 1.99 -8.82 6.03
C VAL A 160 2.35 -9.82 7.12
N ASN A 161 3.15 -10.82 6.77
CA ASN A 161 3.72 -11.78 7.71
C ASN A 161 5.24 -11.79 7.54
N VAL A 162 5.96 -11.55 8.62
CA VAL A 162 7.42 -11.52 8.67
C VAL A 162 7.91 -12.59 9.64
N ASP A 163 8.85 -13.43 9.22
CA ASP A 163 9.52 -14.38 10.10
C ASP A 163 10.58 -13.66 10.95
N VAL A 164 10.12 -13.01 12.04
CA VAL A 164 10.98 -12.27 12.96
C VAL A 164 11.88 -13.24 13.74
N PRO A 165 13.19 -12.96 13.92
CA PRO A 165 14.10 -13.80 14.69
C PRO A 165 13.60 -14.10 16.09
N GLU A 166 13.61 -15.38 16.49
CA GLU A 166 13.17 -15.80 17.84
C GLU A 166 14.09 -15.33 18.96
N THR A 167 15.29 -14.85 18.62
CA THR A 167 16.25 -14.26 19.55
C THR A 167 15.82 -12.91 20.10
N TYR A 168 14.91 -12.23 19.42
CA TYR A 168 14.36 -10.97 19.91
C TYR A 168 13.41 -11.23 21.08
N THR A 169 13.47 -10.34 22.08
CA THR A 169 12.65 -10.44 23.29
C THR A 169 11.18 -10.46 22.94
N GLU A 170 10.75 -9.57 22.06
CA GLU A 170 9.38 -9.48 21.56
C GLU A 170 9.34 -9.69 20.03
N GLN A 171 8.19 -10.07 19.54
CA GLN A 171 7.98 -10.41 18.12
C GLN A 171 7.22 -9.31 17.38
N PHE A 172 7.73 -8.07 17.49
CA PHE A 172 7.12 -6.91 16.88
C PHE A 172 7.06 -7.01 15.36
N GLY A 173 5.92 -6.62 14.78
CA GLY A 173 5.69 -6.60 13.35
C GLY A 173 5.66 -7.96 12.66
N LYS A 174 5.58 -9.07 13.43
CA LYS A 174 5.46 -10.43 12.88
C LYS A 174 4.24 -10.59 11.99
N LYS A 175 3.14 -9.93 12.37
CA LYS A 175 1.91 -9.87 11.58
C LYS A 175 1.41 -8.45 11.57
N GLN A 176 1.08 -7.96 10.37
CA GLN A 176 0.48 -6.65 10.17
C GLN A 176 -0.74 -6.79 9.27
N GLN A 177 -1.70 -5.90 9.41
CA GLN A 177 -2.83 -5.81 8.50
C GLN A 177 -3.30 -4.37 8.38
N GLY A 178 -3.91 -4.06 7.26
CA GLY A 178 -4.49 -2.73 7.07
C GLY A 178 -4.93 -2.48 5.65
N GLY A 179 -5.60 -1.38 5.47
CA GLY A 179 -6.12 -0.99 4.18
C GLY A 179 -6.83 0.34 4.21
N PHE A 180 -7.50 0.63 3.13
CA PHE A 180 -8.28 1.85 2.96
C PHE A 180 -9.49 1.62 2.08
N ILE A 181 -10.44 2.54 2.18
CA ILE A 181 -11.53 2.69 1.23
C ILE A 181 -11.76 4.15 0.91
N ASP A 182 -11.76 4.49 -0.37
CA ASP A 182 -12.00 5.82 -0.93
C ASP A 182 -13.36 5.87 -1.60
N PHE A 183 -14.10 6.93 -1.30
CA PHE A 183 -15.30 7.34 -2.00
C PHE A 183 -15.05 8.70 -2.65
N VAL A 184 -15.24 8.81 -3.95
CA VAL A 184 -15.07 10.05 -4.69
C VAL A 184 -16.36 10.35 -5.46
N GLN A 185 -17.03 11.43 -5.09
CA GLN A 185 -18.28 11.86 -5.68
C GLN A 185 -18.09 13.16 -6.47
N PRO A 186 -18.25 13.14 -7.79
CA PRO A 186 -18.38 14.40 -8.55
C PRO A 186 -19.64 15.15 -8.13
N VAL A 187 -19.45 16.30 -7.51
CA VAL A 187 -20.57 17.15 -7.01
C VAL A 187 -20.90 18.29 -7.95
N PHE A 188 -19.95 18.72 -8.78
CA PHE A 188 -20.15 19.81 -9.73
C PHE A 188 -19.37 19.57 -11.02
N LYS A 189 -20.07 19.67 -12.18
CA LYS A 189 -19.51 19.43 -13.51
C LYS A 189 -19.97 20.56 -14.45
N LYS A 190 -19.46 21.76 -14.23
CA LYS A 190 -19.74 22.94 -15.06
C LYS A 190 -18.48 23.78 -15.20
N PRO A 191 -18.40 24.69 -16.17
CA PRO A 191 -17.27 25.59 -16.28
C PRO A 191 -17.02 26.39 -15.01
N VAL A 192 -15.77 26.41 -14.55
CA VAL A 192 -15.28 27.20 -13.41
C VAL A 192 -14.02 27.94 -13.84
N PHE A 193 -13.94 29.23 -13.63
CA PHE A 193 -12.81 30.11 -14.01
C PHE A 193 -12.32 29.92 -15.45
N GLY A 194 -13.25 29.73 -16.40
CA GLY A 194 -12.91 29.55 -17.83
C GLY A 194 -12.51 28.14 -18.25
N PHE A 195 -12.47 27.19 -17.31
CA PHE A 195 -12.19 25.78 -17.63
C PHE A 195 -13.50 25.04 -17.93
N GLU A 196 -13.79 24.80 -19.21
CA GLU A 196 -15.07 24.24 -19.69
C GLU A 196 -15.38 22.85 -19.13
N LYS A 197 -14.37 22.02 -18.95
CA LYS A 197 -14.50 20.60 -18.51
C LYS A 197 -14.13 20.41 -17.04
N SER A 198 -14.25 21.45 -16.22
CA SER A 198 -13.86 21.36 -14.82
C SER A 198 -14.82 20.49 -14.00
N VAL A 199 -14.27 19.82 -13.00
CA VAL A 199 -15.02 18.98 -12.08
C VAL A 199 -14.60 19.28 -10.65
N ILE A 200 -15.57 19.46 -9.76
CA ILE A 200 -15.34 19.50 -8.31
C ILE A 200 -15.83 18.17 -7.73
N ASN A 201 -14.98 17.51 -6.95
CA ASN A 201 -15.31 16.27 -6.26
C ASN A 201 -15.32 16.51 -4.75
N ALA A 202 -16.30 15.93 -4.07
CA ALA A 202 -16.21 15.62 -2.64
C ALA A 202 -15.66 14.20 -2.49
N ALA A 203 -14.73 14.02 -1.58
CA ALA A 203 -14.14 12.70 -1.36
C ALA A 203 -14.04 12.39 0.14
N LEU A 204 -14.06 11.10 0.46
CA LEU A 204 -13.93 10.60 1.83
C LEU A 204 -13.11 9.32 1.80
N ARG A 205 -12.07 9.27 2.64
CA ARG A 205 -11.25 8.07 2.85
C ARG A 205 -11.38 7.60 4.29
N PHE A 206 -11.49 6.30 4.46
CA PHE A 206 -11.29 5.60 5.72
C PHE A 206 -10.05 4.74 5.60
N GLU A 207 -9.21 4.74 6.65
CA GLU A 207 -7.98 3.95 6.70
C GLU A 207 -7.89 3.23 8.05
N TYR A 208 -7.31 2.04 8.02
CA TYR A 208 -6.94 1.30 9.21
C TYR A 208 -5.63 0.58 8.98
N VAL A 209 -4.72 0.63 9.94
CA VAL A 209 -3.49 -0.17 9.98
C VAL A 209 -3.23 -0.61 11.40
N ASP A 210 -2.90 -1.88 11.55
CA ASP A 210 -2.40 -2.52 12.75
C ASP A 210 -1.01 -3.09 12.42
N TRP A 211 0.04 -2.50 12.98
CA TRP A 211 1.43 -2.86 12.69
C TRP A 211 1.93 -4.02 13.54
N ASN A 212 1.21 -4.38 14.65
CA ASN A 212 1.68 -5.34 15.63
C ASN A 212 0.59 -6.34 16.05
N LYS A 213 -0.07 -6.98 15.08
CA LYS A 213 -1.11 -7.97 15.37
C LYS A 213 -0.53 -9.20 16.07
N GLY A 214 -0.77 -9.34 17.37
CA GLY A 214 -0.31 -10.45 18.18
C GLY A 214 -0.20 -10.09 19.66
N ASN A 215 0.54 -10.91 20.39
CA ASN A 215 0.71 -10.77 21.83
C ASN A 215 2.19 -10.61 22.19
N PHE A 216 2.47 -9.88 23.25
CA PHE A 216 3.79 -9.84 23.87
C PHE A 216 4.20 -11.25 24.29
N LYS A 217 5.44 -11.65 23.96
CA LYS A 217 6.00 -12.93 24.40
C LYS A 217 6.20 -12.98 25.92
N SER A 218 6.54 -11.84 26.50
CA SER A 218 6.87 -11.70 27.92
C SER A 218 5.65 -11.79 28.83
N THR A 219 4.53 -11.17 28.46
CA THR A 219 3.34 -11.06 29.30
C THR A 219 2.12 -11.85 28.79
N GLY A 220 2.06 -12.11 27.50
CA GLY A 220 0.89 -12.69 26.83
C GLY A 220 -0.22 -11.69 26.50
N ASP A 221 -0.07 -10.42 26.88
CA ASP A 221 -1.03 -9.38 26.61
C ASP A 221 -1.03 -9.00 25.11
N ASN A 222 -2.12 -8.45 24.60
CA ASN A 222 -2.23 -8.01 23.23
C ASN A 222 -1.29 -6.83 22.97
N ILE A 223 -0.52 -6.91 21.88
CA ILE A 223 0.24 -5.77 21.36
C ILE A 223 -0.75 -4.92 20.58
N SER A 224 -0.86 -3.64 20.94
CA SER A 224 -1.58 -2.66 20.13
C SER A 224 -0.65 -2.09 19.05
N ASP A 225 -0.72 -0.87 18.70
CA ASP A 225 0.00 -0.17 17.61
C ASP A 225 -0.84 -0.09 16.33
N GLU A 226 -1.97 0.55 16.48
CA GLU A 226 -2.93 0.68 15.39
C GLU A 226 -3.33 2.14 15.15
N VAL A 227 -3.72 2.43 13.93
CA VAL A 227 -4.30 3.72 13.55
C VAL A 227 -5.61 3.51 12.80
N PHE A 228 -6.62 4.27 13.17
CA PHE A 228 -7.80 4.51 12.36
C PHE A 228 -7.81 5.96 11.88
N SER A 229 -8.16 6.20 10.62
CA SER A 229 -8.12 7.53 10.02
C SER A 229 -9.37 7.81 9.21
N ILE A 230 -9.84 9.06 9.29
CA ILE A 230 -10.89 9.60 8.43
C ILE A 230 -10.32 10.82 7.71
N VAL A 231 -10.46 10.87 6.39
CA VAL A 231 -9.91 11.95 5.56
C VAL A 231 -11.00 12.47 4.61
N PRO A 232 -11.84 13.43 5.04
CA PRO A 232 -12.65 14.19 4.11
C PRO A 232 -11.78 15.08 3.22
N ALA A 233 -12.17 15.22 1.95
CA ALA A 233 -11.45 15.98 0.96
C ALA A 233 -12.40 16.70 -0.02
N ILE A 234 -11.92 17.81 -0.55
CA ILE A 234 -12.48 18.48 -1.73
C ILE A 234 -11.36 18.59 -2.75
N SER A 235 -11.65 18.24 -3.99
CA SER A 235 -10.74 18.46 -5.10
C SER A 235 -11.42 19.23 -6.23
N TRP A 236 -10.63 20.06 -6.88
CA TRP A 236 -11.01 20.72 -8.11
C TRP A 236 -10.09 20.26 -9.23
N ARG A 237 -10.68 19.74 -10.30
CA ARG A 237 -10.00 19.40 -11.54
C ARG A 237 -10.34 20.43 -12.62
N PRO A 238 -9.49 21.43 -12.83
CA PRO A 238 -9.68 22.36 -13.97
C PRO A 238 -9.60 21.63 -15.30
N THR A 239 -8.70 20.64 -15.40
CA THR A 239 -8.56 19.73 -16.56
C THR A 239 -8.47 18.28 -16.09
N ALA A 240 -8.49 17.33 -17.01
CA ALA A 240 -8.27 15.92 -16.68
C ALA A 240 -6.87 15.63 -16.11
N GLN A 241 -5.90 16.49 -16.41
CA GLN A 241 -4.48 16.32 -16.08
C GLN A 241 -4.07 17.02 -14.78
N THR A 242 -4.89 17.95 -14.28
CA THR A 242 -4.57 18.79 -13.13
C THR A 242 -5.60 18.60 -12.03
N VAL A 243 -5.12 18.49 -10.79
CA VAL A 243 -5.97 18.44 -9.60
C VAL A 243 -5.42 19.36 -8.52
N ILE A 244 -6.31 20.15 -7.92
CA ILE A 244 -6.06 20.97 -6.73
C ILE A 244 -6.89 20.37 -5.61
N ARG A 245 -6.28 20.13 -4.45
CA ARG A 245 -6.86 19.33 -3.36
C ARG A 245 -6.75 20.04 -2.02
N LEU A 246 -7.77 19.87 -1.22
CA LEU A 246 -7.80 20.27 0.19
C LEU A 246 -8.36 19.09 0.99
N ASN A 247 -7.59 18.58 1.93
CA ASN A 247 -7.97 17.49 2.81
C ASN A 247 -7.91 17.94 4.27
N TYR A 248 -8.72 17.29 5.09
CA TYR A 248 -8.54 17.29 6.55
C TYR A 248 -8.33 15.86 7.00
N ARG A 249 -7.15 15.55 7.54
CA ARG A 249 -6.84 14.23 8.07
C ARG A 249 -7.07 14.21 9.57
N TYR A 250 -7.79 13.20 10.05
CA TYR A 250 -8.00 12.98 11.48
C TYR A 250 -7.68 11.52 11.81
N ASN A 251 -6.69 11.32 12.69
CA ASN A 251 -6.20 10.01 13.10
C ASN A 251 -6.49 9.74 14.57
N TRP A 252 -6.90 8.51 14.88
CA TRP A 252 -6.91 7.92 16.22
C TRP A 252 -5.83 6.86 16.24
N GLN A 253 -4.74 7.10 16.96
CA GLN A 253 -3.58 6.21 17.02
C GLN A 253 -3.37 5.68 18.43
N LYS A 254 -3.32 4.37 18.61
CA LYS A 254 -2.89 3.70 19.83
C LYS A 254 -1.41 3.33 19.73
N ASP A 255 -0.73 3.38 20.86
CA ASP A 255 0.64 2.87 20.98
C ASP A 255 0.66 1.34 21.19
N ILE A 256 1.86 0.77 21.29
CA ILE A 256 2.07 -0.68 21.49
C ILE A 256 1.41 -1.23 22.77
N LEU A 257 1.20 -0.39 23.79
CA LEU A 257 0.57 -0.77 25.07
C LEU A 257 -0.94 -0.60 25.07
N GLY A 258 -1.50 -0.07 23.97
CA GLY A 258 -2.94 0.16 23.87
C GLY A 258 -3.46 1.34 24.68
N ASN A 259 -2.59 2.29 25.01
CA ASN A 259 -3.01 3.52 25.68
C ASN A 259 -4.12 4.22 24.89
N PRO A 260 -4.97 5.04 25.56
CA PRO A 260 -6.01 5.78 24.89
C PRO A 260 -5.49 6.48 23.64
N PRO A 261 -6.24 6.47 22.52
CA PRO A 261 -5.71 6.92 21.25
C PRO A 261 -5.33 8.40 21.28
N ALA A 262 -4.11 8.69 20.86
CA ALA A 262 -3.73 10.05 20.49
C ALA A 262 -4.60 10.51 19.32
N LYS A 263 -5.05 11.76 19.38
CA LYS A 263 -5.84 12.39 18.32
C LYS A 263 -4.94 13.35 17.56
N LEU A 264 -4.62 13.01 16.31
CA LEU A 264 -3.78 13.82 15.45
C LEU A 264 -4.62 14.32 14.27
N ALA A 265 -4.60 15.62 14.05
CA ALA A 265 -5.39 16.24 13.01
C ALA A 265 -4.58 17.29 12.23
N GLY A 266 -4.86 17.42 10.93
CA GLY A 266 -4.18 18.41 10.10
C GLY A 266 -4.91 18.70 8.80
N ILE A 267 -4.80 19.96 8.35
CA ILE A 267 -5.22 20.39 7.03
C ILE A 267 -4.06 20.19 6.07
N GLN A 268 -4.36 19.69 4.88
CA GLN A 268 -3.40 19.45 3.81
C GLN A 268 -3.90 20.12 2.53
N PHE A 269 -3.01 20.82 1.84
CA PHE A 269 -3.26 21.43 0.53
C PHE A 269 -2.22 20.99 -0.47
N GLY A 270 -2.62 20.73 -1.71
CA GLY A 270 -1.69 20.32 -2.75
C GLY A 270 -2.23 20.45 -4.17
N VAL A 271 -1.31 20.59 -5.10
CA VAL A 271 -1.57 20.65 -6.54
C VAL A 271 -0.73 19.58 -7.23
N SER A 272 -1.31 18.92 -8.22
CA SER A 272 -0.61 17.92 -9.02
C SER A 272 -1.06 18.05 -10.48
N THR A 273 -0.12 17.95 -11.41
CA THR A 273 -0.41 18.03 -12.85
C THR A 273 0.52 17.12 -13.64
N TYR A 274 0.05 16.64 -14.79
CA TYR A 274 0.93 16.09 -15.84
C TYR A 274 1.39 17.22 -16.74
N PHE A 275 2.64 17.13 -17.18
CA PHE A 275 3.26 18.07 -18.13
C PHE A 275 3.29 17.48 -19.54
#